data_3d63d845109c6d39957430e1dd756c5e
#
_entry.id   3d63d845109c6d39957430e1dd756c5e
#
_cell.length_a   1.000
_cell.length_b   1.000
_cell.length_c   1.000
_cell.angle_alpha   90.00
_cell.angle_beta   90.00
_cell.angle_gamma   90.00
#
_symmetry.space_group_name_H-M   'P 1'
#
loop_
_entity.id
_entity.type
_entity.pdbx_description
1 polymer ?
#
loop_
_entity_poly.entity_id
_entity_poly.type
_entity_poly.pdbx_seq_one_letter_code
_entity_poly.pdbx_strand_id
1 'polypeptide(L)'
;MDFLSSLATLTIQWGALLFVFLLFITLISVAVMYWVDKYQTVHTIRRNYPFFGRFRYLFEHLGEFFRQYFFAMDREERPFDRAERSWAYRAAKKVDTTIAFGSTRSLETPGDIFFLNCAFPTLDEDAAQPKEICIGEHTAKKPYRTQSVVNISGMSFGALSKPAVQALSKGARKAGIWMNTGEGGLSPYHLEGGCDLVFQIGTAKYGVRNQQGHLDDTKLVSLANHENVRMFEIKMSQGAKPGKGGMLPGAKVTEEIAHTRGIPAGQDSISPNGHPDIKSIDDLLNMIHHVRQVTSKPVGFKMVVGDLKFFETLCELVHKKGIDYCPDFITIDSS
;
A
#
# COMPACT_ATOMS: atom_id res chain seq x y z
N MET A 1 29.28 27.00 -58.42
CA MET A 1 29.18 25.52 -58.25
C MET A 1 30.21 24.96 -57.24
N ASP A 2 31.39 25.56 -57.13
CA ASP A 2 32.49 25.04 -56.28
C ASP A 2 32.23 25.13 -54.77
N PHE A 3 31.52 26.12 -54.29
CA PHE A 3 31.21 26.25 -52.86
C PHE A 3 30.29 25.16 -52.33
N LEU A 4 29.25 24.83 -53.07
CA LEU A 4 28.30 23.77 -52.71
C LEU A 4 28.95 22.39 -52.76
N SER A 5 29.83 22.13 -53.74
CA SER A 5 30.55 20.86 -53.81
C SER A 5 31.59 20.69 -52.69
N SER A 6 32.30 21.78 -52.32
CA SER A 6 33.25 21.73 -51.20
C SER A 6 32.51 21.57 -49.86
N LEU A 7 31.37 22.20 -49.67
CA LEU A 7 30.55 22.03 -48.47
C LEU A 7 30.00 20.58 -48.37
N ALA A 8 29.53 20.03 -49.50
CA ALA A 8 29.08 18.62 -49.52
C ALA A 8 30.23 17.64 -49.23
N THR A 9 31.42 17.88 -49.78
CA THR A 9 32.58 17.04 -49.48
C THR A 9 32.99 17.10 -48.00
N LEU A 10 32.98 18.30 -47.42
CA LEU A 10 33.27 18.52 -45.98
C LEU A 10 32.25 17.82 -45.09
N THR A 11 30.95 17.92 -45.38
CA THR A 11 29.91 17.22 -44.61
C THR A 11 30.04 15.70 -44.70
N ILE A 12 30.37 15.16 -45.88
CA ILE A 12 30.60 13.71 -46.04
C ILE A 12 31.83 13.27 -45.25
N GLN A 13 32.92 14.02 -45.26
CA GLN A 13 34.16 13.70 -44.51
C GLN A 13 33.90 13.72 -43.00
N TRP A 14 33.24 14.74 -42.47
CA TRP A 14 32.90 14.80 -41.04
C TRP A 14 31.91 13.71 -40.68
N GLY A 15 30.92 13.43 -41.54
CA GLY A 15 29.97 12.32 -41.33
C GLY A 15 30.67 10.96 -41.30
N ALA A 16 31.65 10.71 -42.21
CA ALA A 16 32.44 9.48 -42.19
C ALA A 16 33.33 9.35 -40.93
N LEU A 17 33.97 10.45 -40.54
CA LEU A 17 34.78 10.46 -39.30
C LEU A 17 33.92 10.20 -38.07
N LEU A 18 32.77 10.84 -37.98
CA LEU A 18 31.83 10.61 -36.90
C LEU A 18 31.32 9.17 -36.88
N PHE A 19 30.99 8.59 -38.02
CA PHE A 19 30.59 7.19 -38.16
C PHE A 19 31.65 6.24 -37.67
N VAL A 20 32.92 6.41 -38.11
CA VAL A 20 34.06 5.60 -37.70
C VAL A 20 34.30 5.73 -36.19
N PHE A 21 34.20 6.94 -35.65
CA PHE A 21 34.32 7.19 -34.21
C PHE A 21 33.23 6.47 -33.41
N LEU A 22 31.97 6.58 -33.83
CA LEU A 22 30.83 5.89 -33.19
C LEU A 22 30.99 4.35 -33.28
N LEU A 23 31.44 3.85 -34.44
CA LEU A 23 31.70 2.42 -34.61
C LEU A 23 32.79 1.93 -33.63
N PHE A 24 33.87 2.70 -33.50
CA PHE A 24 34.96 2.39 -32.57
C PHE A 24 34.49 2.37 -31.10
N ILE A 25 33.70 3.39 -30.70
CA ILE A 25 33.09 3.42 -29.35
C ILE A 25 32.18 2.22 -29.13
N THR A 26 31.37 1.87 -30.13
CA THR A 26 30.49 0.70 -30.07
C THR A 26 31.25 -0.58 -29.85
N LEU A 27 32.32 -0.80 -30.64
CA LEU A 27 33.18 -1.99 -30.51
C LEU A 27 33.87 -2.08 -29.14
N ILE A 28 34.38 -0.96 -28.64
CA ILE A 28 34.96 -0.91 -27.28
C ILE A 28 33.86 -1.21 -26.24
N SER A 29 32.69 -0.62 -26.35
CA SER A 29 31.59 -0.87 -25.42
C SER A 29 31.17 -2.33 -25.40
N VAL A 30 31.06 -2.97 -26.57
CA VAL A 30 30.76 -4.40 -26.67
C VAL A 30 31.89 -5.25 -26.04
N ALA A 31 33.14 -4.91 -26.28
CA ALA A 31 34.28 -5.62 -25.67
C ALA A 31 34.27 -5.48 -24.14
N VAL A 32 34.05 -4.28 -23.63
CA VAL A 32 33.95 -4.05 -22.17
C VAL A 32 32.75 -4.83 -21.59
N MET A 33 31.57 -4.76 -22.23
CA MET A 33 30.40 -5.53 -21.80
C MET A 33 30.65 -7.02 -21.79
N TYR A 34 31.38 -7.55 -22.83
CA TYR A 34 31.77 -8.96 -22.89
C TYR A 34 32.62 -9.37 -21.68
N TRP A 35 33.66 -8.59 -21.37
CA TRP A 35 34.54 -8.87 -20.24
C TRP A 35 33.81 -8.79 -18.90
N VAL A 36 33.02 -7.73 -18.67
CA VAL A 36 32.20 -7.57 -17.46
C VAL A 36 31.25 -8.76 -17.30
N ASP A 37 30.54 -9.15 -18.35
CA ASP A 37 29.59 -10.26 -18.28
C ASP A 37 30.28 -11.60 -18.05
N LYS A 38 31.47 -11.82 -18.62
CA LYS A 38 32.22 -13.07 -18.49
C LYS A 38 32.70 -13.33 -17.07
N TYR A 39 33.14 -12.28 -16.35
CA TYR A 39 33.76 -12.41 -15.04
C TYR A 39 32.86 -12.13 -13.85
N GLN A 40 31.65 -11.55 -14.06
CA GLN A 40 30.69 -11.37 -12.99
C GLN A 40 30.12 -12.73 -12.52
N THR A 41 29.66 -12.79 -11.25
CA THR A 41 29.18 -14.03 -10.60
C THR A 41 27.66 -14.04 -10.33
N VAL A 42 26.98 -12.91 -10.51
CA VAL A 42 25.56 -12.72 -10.13
C VAL A 42 24.60 -13.33 -11.16
N HIS A 43 24.90 -13.16 -12.46
CA HIS A 43 24.00 -13.56 -13.54
C HIS A 43 24.61 -14.69 -14.40
N THR A 44 24.21 -15.92 -14.16
CA THR A 44 24.69 -17.10 -14.88
C THR A 44 24.54 -17.00 -16.40
N ILE A 45 23.37 -16.48 -16.86
CA ILE A 45 23.10 -16.35 -18.30
C ILE A 45 24.05 -15.34 -18.95
N ARG A 46 24.31 -14.18 -18.33
CA ARG A 46 25.28 -13.20 -18.85
C ARG A 46 26.66 -13.76 -18.90
N ARG A 47 27.06 -14.56 -17.90
CA ARG A 47 28.40 -15.20 -17.88
C ARG A 47 28.56 -16.25 -18.97
N ASN A 48 27.52 -17.05 -19.24
CA ASN A 48 27.55 -18.10 -20.26
C ASN A 48 27.43 -17.56 -21.69
N TYR A 49 26.68 -16.46 -21.84
CA TYR A 49 26.42 -15.77 -23.11
C TYR A 49 26.70 -14.26 -22.94
N PRO A 50 28.00 -13.88 -22.81
CA PRO A 50 28.40 -12.50 -22.64
C PRO A 50 27.85 -11.62 -23.76
N PHE A 51 27.42 -10.38 -23.41
CA PHE A 51 26.73 -9.44 -24.28
C PHE A 51 25.33 -9.91 -24.69
N PHE A 52 25.17 -11.07 -25.33
CA PHE A 52 23.88 -11.57 -25.79
C PHE A 52 22.89 -11.86 -24.64
N GLY A 53 23.38 -12.33 -23.50
CA GLY A 53 22.56 -12.58 -22.33
C GLY A 53 21.84 -11.34 -21.80
N ARG A 54 22.32 -10.13 -22.11
CA ARG A 54 21.67 -8.86 -21.75
C ARG A 54 20.35 -8.66 -22.47
N PHE A 55 20.23 -9.11 -23.71
CA PHE A 55 18.98 -9.01 -24.49
C PHE A 55 17.85 -9.79 -23.83
N ARG A 56 18.14 -10.93 -23.22
CA ARG A 56 17.13 -11.67 -22.48
C ARG A 56 16.51 -10.82 -21.37
N TYR A 57 17.34 -10.18 -20.53
CA TYR A 57 16.84 -9.34 -19.43
C TYR A 57 16.15 -8.08 -19.94
N LEU A 58 16.62 -7.52 -21.06
CA LEU A 58 15.94 -6.42 -21.72
C LEU A 58 14.52 -6.83 -22.15
N PHE A 59 14.40 -7.98 -22.82
CA PHE A 59 13.08 -8.48 -23.27
C PHE A 59 12.19 -8.93 -22.14
N GLU A 60 12.74 -9.48 -21.05
CA GLU A 60 11.97 -9.77 -19.84
C GLU A 60 11.35 -8.47 -19.27
N HIS A 61 12.14 -7.42 -19.17
CA HIS A 61 11.67 -6.12 -18.67
C HIS A 61 10.65 -5.46 -19.62
N LEU A 62 10.93 -5.44 -20.91
CA LEU A 62 9.99 -4.95 -21.92
C LEU A 62 8.71 -5.78 -21.95
N GLY A 63 8.82 -7.09 -21.72
CA GLY A 63 7.71 -8.01 -21.69
C GLY A 63 6.66 -7.68 -20.62
N GLU A 64 7.07 -7.17 -19.46
CA GLU A 64 6.14 -6.69 -18.44
C GLU A 64 5.27 -5.53 -18.95
N PHE A 65 5.92 -4.56 -19.58
CA PHE A 65 5.25 -3.40 -20.17
C PHE A 65 4.31 -3.81 -21.32
N PHE A 66 4.78 -4.65 -22.24
CA PHE A 66 3.97 -5.10 -23.37
C PHE A 66 2.78 -5.94 -22.92
N ARG A 67 2.94 -6.84 -21.95
CA ARG A 67 1.81 -7.59 -21.38
C ARG A 67 0.75 -6.67 -20.81
N GLN A 68 1.16 -5.69 -20.01
CA GLN A 68 0.24 -4.80 -19.34
C GLN A 68 -0.59 -3.93 -20.31
N TYR A 69 0.01 -3.45 -21.38
CA TYR A 69 -0.63 -2.46 -22.26
C TYR A 69 -1.16 -3.03 -23.57
N PHE A 70 -0.64 -4.16 -24.05
CA PHE A 70 -0.97 -4.66 -25.39
C PHE A 70 -1.53 -6.08 -25.43
N PHE A 71 -1.09 -6.96 -24.52
CA PHE A 71 -1.39 -8.39 -24.61
C PHE A 71 -2.28 -8.93 -23.50
N ALA A 72 -2.35 -8.28 -22.34
CA ALA A 72 -3.26 -8.69 -21.29
C ALA A 72 -4.70 -8.44 -21.69
N MET A 73 -5.55 -9.46 -21.57
CA MET A 73 -6.99 -9.31 -21.72
C MET A 73 -7.56 -8.53 -20.54
N ASP A 74 -8.77 -7.99 -20.70
CA ASP A 74 -9.37 -7.06 -19.72
C ASP A 74 -9.56 -7.65 -18.32
N ARG A 75 -9.55 -9.00 -18.18
CA ARG A 75 -9.80 -9.73 -16.92
C ARG A 75 -8.66 -10.65 -16.47
N GLU A 76 -7.46 -10.54 -17.06
CA GLU A 76 -6.36 -11.47 -16.78
C GLU A 76 -5.40 -11.01 -15.67
N GLU A 77 -5.26 -9.71 -15.46
CA GLU A 77 -4.29 -9.19 -14.51
C GLU A 77 -4.76 -9.31 -13.05
N ARG A 78 -3.82 -9.47 -12.14
CA ARG A 78 -4.02 -9.50 -10.69
C ARG A 78 -3.13 -8.47 -10.00
N PRO A 79 -3.54 -7.88 -8.87
CA PRO A 79 -4.81 -7.99 -8.14
C PRO A 79 -5.96 -7.20 -8.76
N PHE A 80 -5.68 -6.18 -9.60
CA PHE A 80 -6.67 -5.34 -10.27
C PHE A 80 -6.50 -5.46 -11.78
N ASP A 81 -7.51 -5.95 -12.42
CA ASP A 81 -7.50 -6.11 -13.87
C ASP A 81 -7.75 -4.77 -14.61
N ARG A 82 -7.55 -4.77 -15.92
CA ARG A 82 -7.70 -3.59 -16.78
C ARG A 82 -9.13 -3.02 -16.74
N ALA A 83 -10.15 -3.87 -16.68
CA ALA A 83 -11.53 -3.44 -16.64
C ALA A 83 -11.84 -2.71 -15.31
N GLU A 84 -11.33 -3.22 -14.17
CA GLU A 84 -11.48 -2.57 -12.87
C GLU A 84 -10.77 -1.22 -12.83
N ARG A 85 -9.54 -1.13 -13.34
CA ARG A 85 -8.81 0.16 -13.43
C ARG A 85 -9.53 1.16 -14.34
N SER A 86 -10.03 0.71 -15.49
CA SER A 86 -10.81 1.54 -16.41
C SER A 86 -12.09 2.06 -15.76
N TRP A 87 -12.78 1.20 -15.01
CA TRP A 87 -13.95 1.60 -14.24
C TRP A 87 -13.63 2.70 -13.23
N ALA A 88 -12.55 2.54 -12.45
CA ALA A 88 -12.11 3.54 -11.48
C ALA A 88 -11.81 4.91 -12.13
N TYR A 89 -11.14 4.93 -13.27
CA TYR A 89 -10.87 6.16 -14.02
C TYR A 89 -12.15 6.83 -14.56
N ARG A 90 -13.10 6.05 -15.05
CA ARG A 90 -14.38 6.57 -15.54
C ARG A 90 -15.22 7.13 -14.38
N ALA A 91 -15.32 6.40 -13.28
CA ALA A 91 -16.00 6.85 -12.07
C ALA A 91 -15.39 8.16 -11.51
N ALA A 92 -14.07 8.27 -11.46
CA ALA A 92 -13.37 9.49 -11.03
C ALA A 92 -13.70 10.71 -11.92
N LYS A 93 -13.95 10.49 -13.20
CA LYS A 93 -14.34 11.52 -14.18
C LYS A 93 -15.86 11.74 -14.27
N LYS A 94 -16.66 11.01 -13.48
CA LYS A 94 -18.12 10.98 -13.54
C LYS A 94 -18.66 10.61 -14.93
N VAL A 95 -17.95 9.78 -15.65
CA VAL A 95 -18.40 9.20 -16.92
C VAL A 95 -19.22 7.97 -16.58
N ASP A 96 -20.30 7.74 -17.36
CA ASP A 96 -21.12 6.54 -17.20
C ASP A 96 -20.24 5.26 -17.28
N THR A 97 -20.41 4.40 -16.30
CA THR A 97 -19.68 3.13 -16.14
C THR A 97 -20.53 1.91 -16.52
N THR A 98 -21.77 2.12 -16.96
CA THR A 98 -22.69 1.06 -17.37
C THR A 98 -22.15 0.30 -18.58
N ILE A 99 -22.21 -1.03 -18.53
CA ILE A 99 -21.85 -1.92 -19.65
C ILE A 99 -23.15 -2.35 -20.32
N ALA A 100 -23.29 -2.05 -21.62
CA ALA A 100 -24.54 -2.17 -22.34
C ALA A 100 -25.08 -3.61 -22.51
N PHE A 101 -24.21 -4.65 -22.53
CA PHE A 101 -24.59 -6.02 -22.90
C PHE A 101 -24.20 -7.05 -21.85
N GLY A 102 -24.25 -6.71 -20.57
CA GLY A 102 -23.99 -7.62 -19.49
C GLY A 102 -22.56 -7.57 -18.95
N SER A 103 -22.27 -8.47 -18.05
CA SER A 103 -20.98 -8.56 -17.37
C SER A 103 -19.93 -9.25 -18.22
N THR A 104 -18.71 -8.72 -18.24
CA THR A 104 -17.51 -9.42 -18.74
C THR A 104 -16.83 -10.25 -17.64
N ARG A 105 -17.36 -10.24 -16.42
CA ARG A 105 -16.87 -11.01 -15.29
C ARG A 105 -17.52 -12.40 -15.30
N SER A 106 -16.74 -13.45 -15.05
CA SER A 106 -17.30 -14.76 -14.74
C SER A 106 -18.02 -14.68 -13.40
N LEU A 107 -19.24 -15.21 -13.33
CA LEU A 107 -20.05 -15.30 -12.11
C LEU A 107 -20.22 -16.75 -11.64
N GLU A 108 -19.45 -17.68 -12.23
CA GLU A 108 -19.58 -19.12 -12.01
C GLU A 108 -18.50 -19.67 -11.07
N THR A 109 -17.55 -18.84 -10.64
CA THR A 109 -16.45 -19.30 -9.78
C THR A 109 -16.97 -19.55 -8.35
N PRO A 110 -16.79 -20.76 -7.80
CA PRO A 110 -17.19 -21.02 -6.41
C PRO A 110 -16.56 -20.05 -5.43
N GLY A 111 -17.38 -19.42 -4.58
CA GLY A 111 -16.96 -18.41 -3.61
C GLY A 111 -17.12 -16.96 -4.08
N ASP A 112 -17.47 -16.72 -5.33
CA ASP A 112 -17.82 -15.38 -5.79
C ASP A 112 -19.09 -14.87 -5.11
N ILE A 113 -19.07 -13.59 -4.74
CA ILE A 113 -20.20 -12.88 -4.13
C ILE A 113 -20.67 -11.80 -5.08
N PHE A 114 -21.98 -11.77 -5.34
CA PHE A 114 -22.60 -10.73 -6.16
C PHE A 114 -23.98 -10.35 -5.62
N PHE A 115 -24.41 -9.14 -5.94
CA PHE A 115 -25.76 -8.70 -5.60
C PHE A 115 -26.78 -9.30 -6.57
N LEU A 116 -27.85 -9.87 -6.04
CA LEU A 116 -28.94 -10.39 -6.84
C LEU A 116 -29.84 -9.24 -7.31
N ASN A 117 -30.20 -9.32 -8.59
CA ASN A 117 -31.23 -8.44 -9.13
C ASN A 117 -32.62 -8.84 -8.59
N CYS A 118 -33.52 -7.87 -8.45
CA CYS A 118 -34.89 -8.12 -8.10
C CYS A 118 -35.86 -7.55 -9.17
N ALA A 119 -37.06 -8.09 -9.22
CA ALA A 119 -38.07 -7.65 -10.19
C ALA A 119 -38.58 -6.24 -9.92
N PHE A 120 -38.53 -5.80 -8.65
CA PHE A 120 -38.96 -4.48 -8.21
C PHE A 120 -37.81 -3.82 -7.45
N PRO A 121 -36.82 -3.21 -8.16
CA PRO A 121 -35.69 -2.56 -7.51
C PRO A 121 -36.15 -1.33 -6.74
N THR A 122 -35.48 -1.06 -5.61
CA THR A 122 -35.66 0.17 -4.86
C THR A 122 -35.17 1.36 -5.68
N LEU A 123 -35.98 2.41 -5.77
CA LEU A 123 -35.57 3.66 -6.41
C LEU A 123 -34.57 4.41 -5.53
N ASP A 124 -33.74 5.25 -6.13
CA ASP A 124 -32.71 6.03 -5.40
C ASP A 124 -33.35 6.92 -4.30
N GLU A 125 -34.52 7.48 -4.58
CA GLU A 125 -35.30 8.30 -3.64
C GLU A 125 -35.84 7.52 -2.44
N ASP A 126 -36.07 6.21 -2.59
CA ASP A 126 -36.57 5.31 -1.55
C ASP A 126 -35.45 4.57 -0.83
N ALA A 127 -34.17 4.77 -1.24
CA ALA A 127 -33.01 4.11 -0.65
C ALA A 127 -32.81 4.55 0.80
N ALA A 128 -32.82 3.59 1.71
CA ALA A 128 -32.56 3.85 3.12
C ALA A 128 -31.11 4.28 3.33
N GLN A 129 -30.94 5.37 4.11
CA GLN A 129 -29.59 5.76 4.53
C GLN A 129 -29.01 4.73 5.51
N PRO A 130 -27.70 4.44 5.47
CA PRO A 130 -27.05 3.56 6.43
C PRO A 130 -27.27 4.09 7.86
N LYS A 131 -27.52 3.17 8.79
CA LYS A 131 -27.61 3.54 10.21
C LYS A 131 -26.24 4.00 10.71
N GLU A 132 -26.23 4.99 11.58
CA GLU A 132 -25.02 5.42 12.26
C GLU A 132 -24.48 4.29 13.14
N ILE A 133 -23.17 4.02 13.01
CA ILE A 133 -22.41 3.07 13.82
C ILE A 133 -21.57 3.89 14.79
N CYS A 134 -21.67 3.58 16.10
CA CYS A 134 -20.86 4.17 17.13
C CYS A 134 -19.77 3.17 17.56
N ILE A 135 -18.51 3.42 17.19
CA ILE A 135 -17.37 2.59 17.55
C ILE A 135 -16.80 3.08 18.87
N GLY A 136 -16.66 2.17 19.85
CA GLY A 136 -16.14 2.48 21.18
C GLY A 136 -17.17 3.14 22.11
N GLU A 137 -18.47 2.98 21.85
CA GLU A 137 -19.54 3.61 22.64
C GLU A 137 -19.46 3.28 24.15
N HIS A 138 -19.08 2.05 24.48
CA HIS A 138 -19.06 1.56 25.86
C HIS A 138 -17.68 1.51 26.50
N THR A 139 -16.63 1.83 25.76
CA THR A 139 -15.23 1.59 26.13
C THR A 139 -14.36 2.84 26.04
N ALA A 140 -14.61 3.71 25.06
CA ALA A 140 -13.80 4.89 24.80
C ALA A 140 -14.48 6.17 25.34
N LYS A 141 -13.68 7.07 25.93
CA LYS A 141 -14.17 8.38 26.37
C LYS A 141 -14.57 9.28 25.20
N LYS A 142 -13.96 9.07 24.01
CA LYS A 142 -14.23 9.80 22.77
C LYS A 142 -14.59 8.81 21.66
N PRO A 143 -15.80 8.23 21.67
CA PRO A 143 -16.24 7.28 20.66
C PRO A 143 -16.29 7.92 19.27
N TYR A 144 -16.20 7.11 18.23
CA TYR A 144 -16.26 7.54 16.84
C TYR A 144 -17.58 7.13 16.19
N ARG A 145 -18.25 8.07 15.53
CA ARG A 145 -19.53 7.86 14.84
C ARG A 145 -19.34 7.96 13.34
N THR A 146 -19.88 7.00 12.61
CA THR A 146 -19.80 6.94 11.15
C THR A 146 -21.04 6.29 10.55
N GLN A 147 -21.43 6.71 9.35
CA GLN A 147 -22.43 6.04 8.53
C GLN A 147 -21.80 5.25 7.38
N SER A 148 -20.49 5.34 7.20
CA SER A 148 -19.83 4.69 6.10
C SER A 148 -19.58 3.22 6.37
N VAL A 149 -20.00 2.37 5.43
CA VAL A 149 -19.69 0.94 5.38
C VAL A 149 -18.47 0.63 4.50
N VAL A 150 -18.00 1.61 3.71
CA VAL A 150 -16.81 1.50 2.85
C VAL A 150 -15.80 2.55 3.28
N ASN A 151 -14.56 2.12 3.54
CA ASN A 151 -13.51 2.99 4.05
C ASN A 151 -12.16 2.64 3.40
N ILE A 152 -11.14 3.49 3.58
CA ILE A 152 -9.82 3.28 3.00
C ILE A 152 -8.94 2.53 3.99
N SER A 153 -8.48 1.33 3.60
CA SER A 153 -7.56 0.50 4.40
C SER A 153 -6.18 1.13 4.57
N GLY A 154 -5.27 0.47 5.31
CA GLY A 154 -3.95 0.98 5.66
C GLY A 154 -3.10 1.38 4.45
N MET A 155 -2.85 2.68 4.29
CA MET A 155 -2.12 3.29 3.19
C MET A 155 -0.94 4.11 3.73
N SER A 156 0.23 3.47 3.89
CA SER A 156 1.39 4.13 4.50
C SER A 156 2.12 5.05 3.53
N PHE A 157 2.52 6.22 4.03
CA PHE A 157 3.47 7.07 3.32
C PHE A 157 4.85 6.42 3.27
N GLY A 158 5.44 6.38 2.09
CA GLY A 158 6.68 5.66 1.80
C GLY A 158 6.46 4.33 1.08
N ALA A 159 5.41 3.56 1.41
CA ALA A 159 4.90 2.50 0.53
C ALA A 159 4.14 3.12 -0.64
N LEU A 160 3.31 4.12 -0.36
CA LEU A 160 2.67 4.98 -1.36
C LEU A 160 3.40 6.32 -1.47
N SER A 161 3.33 6.91 -2.65
CA SER A 161 3.88 8.23 -2.93
C SER A 161 3.05 9.34 -2.25
N LYS A 162 3.68 10.50 -2.05
CA LYS A 162 3.02 11.72 -1.56
C LYS A 162 1.71 12.05 -2.31
N PRO A 163 1.69 12.14 -3.67
CA PRO A 163 0.45 12.43 -4.39
C PRO A 163 -0.65 11.40 -4.17
N ALA A 164 -0.29 10.12 -4.01
CA ALA A 164 -1.26 9.06 -3.76
C ALA A 164 -1.93 9.22 -2.39
N VAL A 165 -1.14 9.44 -1.32
CA VAL A 165 -1.68 9.66 0.03
C VAL A 165 -2.55 10.91 0.09
N GLN A 166 -2.11 12.01 -0.54
CA GLN A 166 -2.89 13.25 -0.63
C GLN A 166 -4.22 13.05 -1.36
N ALA A 167 -4.21 12.33 -2.49
CA ALA A 167 -5.41 12.04 -3.26
C ALA A 167 -6.41 11.20 -2.45
N LEU A 168 -5.94 10.17 -1.75
CA LEU A 168 -6.76 9.31 -0.90
C LEU A 168 -7.34 10.10 0.29
N SER A 169 -6.54 10.91 0.98
CA SER A 169 -6.99 11.73 2.09
C SER A 169 -8.07 12.74 1.67
N LYS A 170 -7.87 13.45 0.55
CA LYS A 170 -8.88 14.37 -0.03
C LYS A 170 -10.12 13.62 -0.50
N GLY A 171 -9.95 12.46 -1.12
CA GLY A 171 -11.06 11.60 -1.54
C GLY A 171 -11.90 11.10 -0.36
N ALA A 172 -11.25 10.63 0.71
CA ALA A 172 -11.89 10.18 1.93
C ALA A 172 -12.72 11.31 2.57
N ARG A 173 -12.13 12.50 2.67
CA ARG A 173 -12.88 13.70 3.16
C ARG A 173 -14.11 14.00 2.34
N LYS A 174 -13.96 13.99 1.01
CA LYS A 174 -15.06 14.26 0.08
C LYS A 174 -16.18 13.23 0.18
N ALA A 175 -15.84 11.98 0.41
CA ALA A 175 -16.79 10.88 0.54
C ALA A 175 -17.37 10.72 1.96
N GLY A 176 -16.87 11.47 2.96
CA GLY A 176 -17.30 11.32 4.35
C GLY A 176 -16.91 9.99 4.99
N ILE A 177 -15.77 9.41 4.54
CA ILE A 177 -15.25 8.13 5.01
C ILE A 177 -13.90 8.32 5.74
N TRP A 178 -13.50 7.34 6.55
CA TRP A 178 -12.18 7.38 7.18
C TRP A 178 -11.11 6.70 6.31
N MET A 179 -9.86 7.07 6.56
CA MET A 179 -8.67 6.47 5.97
C MET A 179 -7.76 5.93 7.07
N ASN A 180 -7.22 4.73 6.88
CA ASN A 180 -6.21 4.17 7.77
C ASN A 180 -4.80 4.59 7.30
N THR A 181 -3.94 5.04 8.23
CA THR A 181 -2.60 5.54 7.92
C THR A 181 -1.62 4.48 7.44
N GLY A 182 -1.95 3.20 7.66
CA GLY A 182 -0.96 2.14 7.55
C GLY A 182 0.13 2.24 8.64
N GLU A 183 1.06 1.30 8.63
CA GLU A 183 2.07 1.14 9.70
C GLU A 183 3.30 2.08 9.60
N GLY A 184 3.29 3.02 8.66
CA GLY A 184 4.42 3.93 8.41
C GLY A 184 4.45 5.21 9.26
N GLY A 185 3.53 5.36 10.22
CA GLY A 185 3.35 6.59 10.99
C GLY A 185 2.38 7.58 10.33
N LEU A 186 2.08 8.66 11.02
CA LEU A 186 1.20 9.73 10.53
C LEU A 186 2.03 10.76 9.76
N SER A 187 1.82 10.84 8.45
CA SER A 187 2.46 11.88 7.63
C SER A 187 1.59 13.14 7.52
N PRO A 188 2.18 14.30 7.20
CA PRO A 188 1.43 15.52 6.91
C PRO A 188 0.39 15.32 5.78
N TYR A 189 0.67 14.41 4.85
CA TYR A 189 -0.19 14.13 3.69
C TYR A 189 -1.47 13.37 4.03
N HIS A 190 -1.46 12.57 5.11
CA HIS A 190 -2.67 11.99 5.67
C HIS A 190 -3.60 13.07 6.24
N LEU A 191 -3.03 14.10 6.88
CA LEU A 191 -3.77 15.20 7.49
C LEU A 191 -4.29 16.23 6.48
N GLU A 192 -3.58 16.42 5.36
CA GLU A 192 -3.84 17.50 4.39
C GLU A 192 -5.27 17.48 3.83
N GLY A 193 -5.84 16.32 3.61
CA GLY A 193 -7.21 16.19 3.12
C GLY A 193 -8.29 16.49 4.15
N GLY A 194 -7.96 16.47 5.44
CA GLY A 194 -8.89 16.71 6.53
C GLY A 194 -9.92 15.61 6.76
N CYS A 195 -9.67 14.38 6.27
CA CYS A 195 -10.53 13.22 6.54
C CYS A 195 -10.31 12.68 7.95
N ASP A 196 -11.26 11.89 8.44
CA ASP A 196 -11.09 11.10 9.65
C ASP A 196 -10.06 10.00 9.42
N LEU A 197 -9.20 9.75 10.42
CA LEU A 197 -8.07 8.83 10.32
C LEU A 197 -8.14 7.75 11.40
N VAL A 198 -7.75 6.54 11.00
CA VAL A 198 -7.37 5.46 11.91
C VAL A 198 -5.85 5.37 11.92
N PHE A 199 -5.22 5.60 13.05
CA PHE A 199 -3.77 5.46 13.18
C PHE A 199 -3.41 4.00 13.42
N GLN A 200 -2.56 3.43 12.56
CA GLN A 200 -2.15 2.04 12.67
C GLN A 200 -0.80 1.89 13.38
N ILE A 201 -0.78 1.13 14.47
CA ILE A 201 0.41 0.76 15.23
C ILE A 201 0.90 -0.58 14.68
N GLY A 202 1.93 -0.56 13.83
CA GLY A 202 2.59 -1.78 13.33
C GLY A 202 3.59 -2.35 14.32
N THR A 203 4.18 -3.50 13.98
CA THR A 203 5.15 -4.22 14.84
C THR A 203 6.41 -3.42 15.15
N ALA A 204 6.80 -2.48 14.27
CA ALA A 204 7.90 -1.55 14.51
C ALA A 204 7.48 -0.26 15.24
N LYS A 205 6.18 -0.05 15.47
CA LYS A 205 5.60 1.13 16.15
C LYS A 205 6.05 2.48 15.59
N TYR A 206 6.23 2.56 14.26
CA TYR A 206 6.66 3.81 13.60
C TYR A 206 5.72 4.98 13.94
N GLY A 207 6.33 6.13 14.20
CA GLY A 207 5.64 7.35 14.62
C GLY A 207 5.27 7.40 16.12
N VAL A 208 5.23 6.26 16.82
CA VAL A 208 4.88 6.16 18.25
C VAL A 208 5.91 5.37 19.07
N ARG A 209 7.13 5.20 18.56
CA ARG A 209 8.20 4.48 19.23
C ARG A 209 9.20 5.43 19.92
N ASN A 210 9.76 4.99 21.04
CA ASN A 210 10.94 5.59 21.64
C ASN A 210 12.23 5.12 20.91
N GLN A 211 13.39 5.57 21.40
CA GLN A 211 14.69 5.20 20.82
C GLN A 211 14.99 3.69 20.93
N GLN A 212 14.43 2.99 21.92
CA GLN A 212 14.58 1.55 22.13
C GLN A 212 13.56 0.73 21.33
N GLY A 213 12.63 1.38 20.61
CA GLY A 213 11.61 0.71 19.81
C GLY A 213 10.34 0.31 20.58
N HIS A 214 10.22 0.67 21.86
CA HIS A 214 9.01 0.48 22.65
C HIS A 214 7.97 1.58 22.37
N LEU A 215 6.71 1.31 22.72
CA LEU A 215 5.64 2.29 22.62
C LEU A 215 5.94 3.50 23.52
N ASP A 216 5.66 4.69 23.03
CA ASP A 216 5.91 5.97 23.68
C ASP A 216 4.58 6.68 23.90
N ASP A 217 4.14 6.73 25.17
CA ASP A 217 2.86 7.32 25.55
C ASP A 217 2.78 8.82 25.23
N THR A 218 3.89 9.54 25.33
CA THR A 218 3.93 10.97 24.99
C THR A 218 3.62 11.20 23.52
N LYS A 219 4.16 10.35 22.65
CA LYS A 219 3.86 10.39 21.21
C LYS A 219 2.44 9.94 20.90
N LEU A 220 1.92 8.92 21.61
CA LEU A 220 0.51 8.52 21.49
C LEU A 220 -0.43 9.67 21.84
N VAL A 221 -0.19 10.37 22.96
CA VAL A 221 -0.98 11.55 23.36
C VAL A 221 -0.89 12.64 22.29
N SER A 222 0.30 12.91 21.78
CA SER A 222 0.49 13.90 20.71
C SER A 222 -0.34 13.56 19.47
N LEU A 223 -0.33 12.30 19.04
CA LEU A 223 -1.15 11.85 17.90
C LEU A 223 -2.65 11.90 18.21
N ALA A 224 -3.05 11.54 19.43
CA ALA A 224 -4.43 11.59 19.84
C ALA A 224 -5.01 13.01 19.92
N ASN A 225 -4.16 14.04 20.04
CA ASN A 225 -4.55 15.45 20.02
C ASN A 225 -4.90 15.95 18.61
N HIS A 226 -4.51 15.25 17.54
CA HIS A 226 -5.05 15.57 16.22
C HIS A 226 -6.52 15.20 16.16
N GLU A 227 -7.38 16.18 15.86
CA GLU A 227 -8.82 15.95 15.75
C GLU A 227 -9.19 14.91 14.69
N ASN A 228 -8.43 14.87 13.60
CA ASN A 228 -8.63 13.92 12.51
C ASN A 228 -8.32 12.48 12.91
N VAL A 229 -7.44 12.23 13.87
CA VAL A 229 -7.16 10.87 14.35
C VAL A 229 -8.30 10.43 15.26
N ARG A 230 -9.19 9.58 14.76
CA ARG A 230 -10.41 9.15 15.46
C ARG A 230 -10.24 7.83 16.21
N MET A 231 -9.44 6.93 15.69
CA MET A 231 -9.28 5.57 16.22
C MET A 231 -7.84 5.12 16.10
N PHE A 232 -7.49 4.07 16.86
CA PHE A 232 -6.18 3.40 16.79
C PHE A 232 -6.37 1.93 16.45
N GLU A 233 -5.47 1.38 15.62
CA GLU A 233 -5.49 -0.02 15.21
C GLU A 233 -4.13 -0.67 15.47
N ILE A 234 -4.09 -1.78 16.20
CA ILE A 234 -2.89 -2.57 16.44
C ILE A 234 -2.80 -3.65 15.35
N LYS A 235 -1.81 -3.56 14.47
CA LYS A 235 -1.62 -4.51 13.37
C LYS A 235 -0.79 -5.71 13.84
N MET A 236 -1.44 -6.85 14.00
CA MET A 236 -0.81 -8.11 14.42
C MET A 236 -0.16 -8.87 13.27
N SER A 237 -0.83 -8.90 12.11
CA SER A 237 -0.37 -9.63 10.93
C SER A 237 -0.95 -9.05 9.64
N GLN A 238 -0.51 -9.59 8.50
CA GLN A 238 -0.98 -9.21 7.17
C GLN A 238 -1.03 -10.43 6.24
N GLY A 239 -2.02 -10.50 5.34
CA GLY A 239 -2.23 -11.62 4.43
C GLY A 239 -1.21 -11.69 3.29
N ALA A 240 -0.88 -10.54 2.70
CA ALA A 240 -0.02 -10.47 1.51
C ALA A 240 1.43 -10.94 1.74
N LYS A 241 1.93 -10.94 2.97
CA LYS A 241 3.30 -11.33 3.34
C LYS A 241 3.29 -12.22 4.58
N PRO A 242 2.86 -13.46 4.49
CA PRO A 242 2.83 -14.38 5.63
C PRO A 242 4.21 -14.55 6.25
N GLY A 243 4.29 -14.45 7.59
CA GLY A 243 5.52 -14.64 8.33
C GLY A 243 6.62 -13.59 8.11
N LYS A 244 6.28 -12.46 7.48
CA LYS A 244 7.23 -11.34 7.29
C LYS A 244 6.60 -10.01 7.71
N GLY A 245 7.43 -9.14 8.32
CA GLY A 245 7.08 -7.76 8.58
C GLY A 245 7.14 -6.88 7.32
N GLY A 246 6.81 -5.60 7.46
CA GLY A 246 6.98 -4.62 6.40
C GLY A 246 8.46 -4.35 6.11
N MET A 247 8.79 -4.11 4.85
CA MET A 247 10.13 -3.70 4.43
C MET A 247 10.04 -2.54 3.45
N LEU A 248 10.81 -1.48 3.72
CA LEU A 248 11.04 -0.39 2.78
C LEU A 248 12.55 -0.25 2.57
N PRO A 249 13.06 -0.43 1.34
CA PRO A 249 14.50 -0.31 1.05
C PRO A 249 15.04 1.08 1.38
N GLY A 250 16.25 1.16 1.90
CA GLY A 250 16.91 2.40 2.32
C GLY A 250 16.95 3.47 1.23
N ALA A 251 17.13 3.07 -0.03
CA ALA A 251 17.08 3.99 -1.17
C ALA A 251 15.75 4.75 -1.31
N LYS A 252 14.66 4.24 -0.71
CA LYS A 252 13.34 4.89 -0.66
C LYS A 252 13.08 5.65 0.65
N VAL A 253 13.94 5.47 1.67
CA VAL A 253 13.79 6.13 2.97
C VAL A 253 14.42 7.52 2.90
N THR A 254 13.64 8.47 2.39
CA THR A 254 14.00 9.89 2.36
C THR A 254 13.99 10.49 3.77
N GLU A 255 14.57 11.69 3.96
CA GLU A 255 14.50 12.43 5.22
C GLU A 255 13.07 12.60 5.75
N GLU A 256 12.13 12.85 4.87
CA GLU A 256 10.73 13.04 5.20
C GLU A 256 10.07 11.73 5.71
N ILE A 257 10.37 10.60 5.06
CA ILE A 257 9.90 9.28 5.51
C ILE A 257 10.58 8.89 6.81
N ALA A 258 11.88 9.15 6.93
CA ALA A 258 12.66 8.91 8.13
C ALA A 258 12.09 9.65 9.34
N HIS A 259 11.78 10.93 9.17
CA HIS A 259 11.13 11.76 10.19
C HIS A 259 9.76 11.21 10.59
N THR A 260 8.91 10.86 9.61
CA THR A 260 7.57 10.31 9.87
C THR A 260 7.62 8.98 10.63
N ARG A 261 8.60 8.13 10.34
CA ARG A 261 8.78 6.81 10.98
C ARG A 261 9.54 6.86 12.29
N GLY A 262 10.32 7.91 12.54
CA GLY A 262 11.25 8.00 13.65
C GLY A 262 12.44 7.06 13.51
N ILE A 263 13.07 7.02 12.32
CA ILE A 263 14.21 6.17 11.95
C ILE A 263 15.27 6.99 11.20
N PRO A 264 16.52 6.50 11.05
CA PRO A 264 17.53 7.15 10.22
C PRO A 264 17.17 7.11 8.72
N ALA A 265 17.48 8.19 7.99
CA ALA A 265 17.33 8.23 6.54
C ALA A 265 18.36 7.33 5.83
N GLY A 266 18.01 6.85 4.64
CA GLY A 266 18.91 6.05 3.80
C GLY A 266 19.16 4.62 4.27
N GLN A 267 18.54 4.19 5.37
CA GLN A 267 18.64 2.82 5.89
C GLN A 267 17.37 2.03 5.65
N ASP A 268 17.50 0.70 5.49
CA ASP A 268 16.35 -0.17 5.33
C ASP A 268 15.42 -0.09 6.54
N SER A 269 14.15 0.15 6.28
CA SER A 269 13.10 0.17 7.30
C SER A 269 12.44 -1.20 7.36
N ILE A 270 12.85 -2.02 8.32
CA ILE A 270 12.38 -3.40 8.49
C ILE A 270 11.56 -3.48 9.77
N SER A 271 10.31 -3.96 9.63
CA SER A 271 9.44 -4.25 10.76
C SER A 271 9.61 -5.70 11.22
N PRO A 272 9.62 -5.98 12.52
CA PRO A 272 9.59 -7.37 13.03
C PRO A 272 8.38 -8.15 12.50
N ASN A 273 8.48 -9.49 12.47
CA ASN A 273 7.38 -10.37 12.05
C ASN A 273 6.16 -10.29 12.99
N GLY A 274 6.38 -9.98 14.24
CA GLY A 274 5.35 -9.80 15.27
C GLY A 274 5.76 -8.72 16.27
N HIS A 275 4.82 -8.27 17.08
CA HIS A 275 5.13 -7.32 18.15
C HIS A 275 6.07 -7.95 19.19
N PRO A 276 7.18 -7.27 19.54
CA PRO A 276 8.10 -7.78 20.57
C PRO A 276 7.44 -7.97 21.94
N ASP A 277 6.46 -7.16 22.25
CA ASP A 277 5.76 -7.05 23.54
C ASP A 277 4.36 -7.67 23.56
N ILE A 278 3.91 -8.30 22.47
CA ILE A 278 2.63 -9.03 22.40
C ILE A 278 2.92 -10.47 22.00
N LYS A 279 2.81 -11.40 22.96
CA LYS A 279 3.11 -12.83 22.78
C LYS A 279 1.88 -13.72 23.00
N SER A 280 0.80 -13.14 23.50
CA SER A 280 -0.44 -13.84 23.83
C SER A 280 -1.64 -12.93 23.52
N ILE A 281 -2.84 -13.51 23.53
CA ILE A 281 -4.10 -12.74 23.44
C ILE A 281 -4.25 -11.83 24.66
N ASP A 282 -3.78 -12.27 25.82
CA ASP A 282 -3.80 -11.46 27.04
C ASP A 282 -2.94 -10.19 26.89
N ASP A 283 -1.74 -10.30 26.31
CA ASP A 283 -0.88 -9.14 26.03
C ASP A 283 -1.54 -8.19 25.02
N LEU A 284 -2.22 -8.73 24.00
CA LEU A 284 -2.97 -7.93 23.03
C LEU A 284 -4.08 -7.12 23.70
N LEU A 285 -4.87 -7.76 24.57
CA LEU A 285 -5.93 -7.09 25.32
C LEU A 285 -5.37 -6.03 26.26
N ASN A 286 -4.25 -6.29 26.91
CA ASN A 286 -3.56 -5.31 27.75
C ASN A 286 -3.06 -4.11 26.93
N MET A 287 -2.52 -4.34 25.72
CA MET A 287 -2.09 -3.26 24.82
C MET A 287 -3.29 -2.43 24.32
N ILE A 288 -4.40 -3.06 23.96
CA ILE A 288 -5.65 -2.37 23.57
C ILE A 288 -6.14 -1.47 24.71
N HIS A 289 -6.23 -2.02 25.92
CA HIS A 289 -6.63 -1.29 27.11
C HIS A 289 -5.69 -0.09 27.37
N HIS A 290 -4.37 -0.31 27.35
CA HIS A 290 -3.36 0.72 27.55
C HIS A 290 -3.48 1.86 26.53
N VAL A 291 -3.50 1.54 25.23
CA VAL A 291 -3.63 2.57 24.17
C VAL A 291 -4.93 3.35 24.32
N ARG A 292 -6.04 2.69 24.66
CA ARG A 292 -7.33 3.35 24.91
C ARG A 292 -7.27 4.30 26.11
N GLN A 293 -6.64 3.88 27.21
CA GLN A 293 -6.49 4.75 28.40
C GLN A 293 -5.67 6.00 28.07
N VAL A 294 -4.56 5.84 27.34
CA VAL A 294 -3.68 6.95 26.97
C VAL A 294 -4.36 7.91 25.98
N THR A 295 -5.05 7.37 24.98
CA THR A 295 -5.59 8.18 23.86
C THR A 295 -7.04 8.64 24.09
N SER A 296 -7.79 7.97 24.96
CA SER A 296 -9.22 8.15 25.19
C SER A 296 -10.12 7.85 23.95
N LYS A 297 -9.54 7.23 22.90
CA LYS A 297 -10.20 6.93 21.61
C LYS A 297 -10.40 5.43 21.42
N PRO A 298 -11.30 5.00 20.52
CA PRO A 298 -11.49 3.58 20.21
C PRO A 298 -10.20 2.91 19.73
N VAL A 299 -10.00 1.67 20.17
CA VAL A 299 -8.84 0.85 19.81
C VAL A 299 -9.29 -0.53 19.35
N GLY A 300 -8.91 -0.87 18.13
CA GLY A 300 -9.09 -2.21 17.57
C GLY A 300 -7.77 -2.85 17.18
N PHE A 301 -7.84 -3.99 16.54
CA PHE A 301 -6.67 -4.65 15.99
C PHE A 301 -6.95 -5.27 14.62
N LYS A 302 -5.87 -5.49 13.86
CA LYS A 302 -5.89 -6.11 12.54
C LYS A 302 -5.11 -7.41 12.56
N MET A 303 -5.70 -8.47 12.01
CA MET A 303 -5.06 -9.79 11.92
C MET A 303 -5.53 -10.56 10.68
N VAL A 304 -4.77 -11.61 10.33
CA VAL A 304 -5.19 -12.67 9.42
C VAL A 304 -5.82 -13.79 10.24
N VAL A 305 -6.92 -14.34 9.77
CA VAL A 305 -7.60 -15.46 10.44
C VAL A 305 -6.99 -16.78 9.97
N GLY A 306 -6.22 -17.41 10.84
CA GLY A 306 -5.67 -18.76 10.59
C GLY A 306 -6.36 -19.84 11.42
N ASP A 307 -6.93 -19.49 12.58
CA ASP A 307 -7.63 -20.39 13.48
C ASP A 307 -8.80 -19.68 14.17
N LEU A 308 -9.97 -20.28 14.14
CA LEU A 308 -11.17 -19.74 14.79
C LEU A 308 -11.12 -19.83 16.32
N LYS A 309 -10.33 -20.74 16.89
CA LYS A 309 -10.10 -20.82 18.34
C LYS A 309 -9.54 -19.54 18.95
N PHE A 310 -8.85 -18.74 18.13
CA PHE A 310 -8.39 -17.42 18.56
C PHE A 310 -9.55 -16.57 19.08
N PHE A 311 -10.68 -16.55 18.36
CA PHE A 311 -11.84 -15.74 18.77
C PHE A 311 -12.56 -16.30 20.00
N GLU A 312 -12.61 -17.62 20.15
CA GLU A 312 -13.14 -18.26 21.35
C GLU A 312 -12.35 -17.83 22.58
N THR A 313 -11.02 -17.99 22.54
CA THR A 313 -10.12 -17.58 23.62
C THR A 313 -10.16 -16.08 23.88
N LEU A 314 -10.27 -15.26 22.81
CA LEU A 314 -10.42 -13.80 22.93
C LEU A 314 -11.69 -13.44 23.72
N CYS A 315 -12.82 -14.06 23.38
CA CYS A 315 -14.09 -13.83 24.06
C CYS A 315 -14.03 -14.26 25.53
N GLU A 316 -13.46 -15.44 25.82
CA GLU A 316 -13.28 -15.93 27.21
C GLU A 316 -12.45 -14.95 28.05
N LEU A 317 -11.34 -14.45 27.51
CA LEU A 317 -10.47 -13.50 28.19
C LEU A 317 -11.16 -12.14 28.39
N VAL A 318 -11.91 -11.65 27.41
CA VAL A 318 -12.69 -10.41 27.54
C VAL A 318 -13.76 -10.56 28.62
N HIS A 319 -14.49 -11.68 28.66
CA HIS A 319 -15.45 -11.95 29.72
C HIS A 319 -14.83 -11.97 31.11
N LYS A 320 -13.61 -12.53 31.22
CA LYS A 320 -12.85 -12.60 32.49
C LYS A 320 -12.31 -11.23 32.94
N LYS A 321 -11.78 -10.42 31.98
CA LYS A 321 -11.14 -9.13 32.29
C LYS A 321 -12.12 -7.96 32.38
N GLY A 322 -13.26 -8.07 31.74
CA GLY A 322 -14.27 -7.02 31.64
C GLY A 322 -14.21 -6.24 30.33
N ILE A 323 -15.25 -5.46 30.07
CA ILE A 323 -15.48 -4.75 28.80
C ILE A 323 -14.37 -3.73 28.46
N ASP A 324 -13.68 -3.19 29.45
CA ASP A 324 -12.59 -2.23 29.26
C ASP A 324 -11.40 -2.83 28.49
N TYR A 325 -11.32 -4.16 28.39
CA TYR A 325 -10.30 -4.87 27.59
C TYR A 325 -10.81 -5.31 26.24
N CYS A 326 -12.10 -5.17 25.95
CA CYS A 326 -12.67 -5.55 24.67
C CYS A 326 -12.13 -4.66 23.53
N PRO A 327 -11.71 -5.22 22.40
CA PRO A 327 -11.42 -4.40 21.21
C PRO A 327 -12.71 -3.72 20.72
N ASP A 328 -12.59 -2.48 20.26
CA ASP A 328 -13.73 -1.72 19.73
C ASP A 328 -14.09 -2.13 18.31
N PHE A 329 -13.13 -2.67 17.58
CA PHE A 329 -13.30 -3.24 16.24
C PHE A 329 -12.19 -4.25 15.95
N ILE A 330 -12.44 -5.13 14.99
CA ILE A 330 -11.47 -6.09 14.47
C ILE A 330 -11.44 -5.97 12.95
N THR A 331 -10.23 -5.78 12.41
CA THR A 331 -9.97 -5.77 10.97
C THR A 331 -9.43 -7.14 10.56
N ILE A 332 -10.15 -7.84 9.72
CA ILE A 332 -9.70 -9.09 9.13
C ILE A 332 -9.00 -8.77 7.82
N ASP A 333 -7.71 -9.11 7.74
CA ASP A 333 -6.92 -8.94 6.53
C ASP A 333 -7.00 -10.19 5.67
N SER A 334 -7.05 -9.99 4.36
CA SER A 334 -6.99 -11.07 3.37
C SER A 334 -5.77 -10.89 2.45
N SER A 335 -5.40 -11.93 1.73
CA SER A 335 -4.29 -11.90 0.76
C SER A 335 -4.78 -11.54 -0.63
#